data_87ae9ce54d2469aa2bf0175fc02a88ab
#
_entry.id   87ae9ce54d2469aa2bf0175fc02a88ab
#
_cell.length_a   1.000
_cell.length_b   1.000
_cell.length_c   1.000
_cell.angle_alpha   90.00
_cell.angle_beta   90.00
_cell.angle_gamma   90.00
#
_symmetry.space_group_name_H-M   'P 1'
#
loop_
_entity.id
_entity.type
_entity.pdbx_description
1 polymer ?
#
loop_
_entity_poly.entity_id
_entity_poly.type
_entity_poly.pdbx_seq_one_letter_code
_entity_poly.pdbx_strand_id
1 'polypeptide(L)'
;MTDRRNFLKSALLASALPLGATTVTRKSDRKVIATDVLVVGGGCAGSAAALAASRAGAKTLMVEKAPFAGGIVTSVGLPYFDGIAHITTKRVVVRGIALELLAKSGACAPDAQKIVSHNPTIPNTFEFKLLLDRLFKEQQGRLDVLFNSFVCDTTTSDGRITEVTLANKDGLVTVKPRVVIDCSGDADVAAWAGAPFEQNSEVQPLTLHFRIGNVERTPDITKLCREALKLAQSAGELPYYYGPGVMFLFAKNEVYIHGIRVPANPTDAADLSRAEMQGRSDAHAMFRAWKQHVPAFNDAYFIEAYPWIGVRESRRIIGRHVLSEDDLMQGRRFDDAVATGCWYLDLHPNKTTTGGANDFDPRKVQPEPYDIPYRSLLPQKLSNLLVAGRCHSATRGAHASTRVTVTAMAMGEAAGVAAALAIDTKVAPSDLNGQKVREALAKVGG
;
A
#
# COMPACT_ATOMS: atom_id res chain seq x y z
N MET A 1 17.41 13.91 -63.98
CA MET A 1 16.84 14.94 -63.09
C MET A 1 15.34 15.00 -63.36
N THR A 2 14.57 14.14 -62.72
CA THR A 2 13.12 14.04 -62.84
C THR A 2 12.48 14.82 -61.72
N ASP A 3 11.64 15.71 -62.17
CA ASP A 3 11.04 16.84 -61.45
C ASP A 3 10.17 16.40 -60.25
N ARG A 4 10.63 16.74 -59.06
CA ARG A 4 9.92 16.54 -57.76
C ARG A 4 8.64 17.40 -57.63
N ARG A 5 8.36 18.29 -58.56
CA ARG A 5 7.18 19.18 -58.52
C ARG A 5 5.89 18.53 -59.02
N ASN A 6 5.98 17.46 -59.82
CA ASN A 6 4.81 16.80 -60.36
C ASN A 6 4.23 15.72 -59.47
N PHE A 7 4.97 15.26 -58.44
CA PHE A 7 4.46 14.27 -57.47
C PHE A 7 3.50 14.88 -56.42
N LEU A 8 3.64 16.18 -56.14
CA LEU A 8 2.78 16.87 -55.18
C LEU A 8 1.45 17.39 -55.75
N LYS A 9 1.27 17.40 -57.06
CA LYS A 9 0.00 17.80 -57.68
C LYS A 9 -0.99 16.68 -57.92
N SER A 10 -0.53 15.42 -57.89
CA SER A 10 -1.39 14.24 -58.04
C SER A 10 -1.96 13.70 -56.74
N ALA A 11 -1.52 14.21 -55.56
CA ALA A 11 -1.99 13.78 -54.24
C ALA A 11 -3.17 14.59 -53.68
N LEU A 12 -3.69 15.57 -54.44
CA LEU A 12 -4.76 16.46 -53.98
C LEU A 12 -6.13 16.15 -54.59
N LEU A 13 -6.29 14.99 -55.25
CA LEU A 13 -7.57 14.52 -55.77
C LEU A 13 -7.91 13.08 -55.28
N ALA A 14 -7.47 12.75 -54.06
CA ALA A 14 -8.03 11.62 -53.36
C ALA A 14 -9.34 12.08 -52.68
N SER A 15 -10.44 11.73 -53.34
CA SER A 15 -11.81 11.74 -52.86
C SER A 15 -11.94 11.88 -51.33
N ALA A 16 -12.53 13.00 -50.92
CA ALA A 16 -13.17 13.11 -49.62
C ALA A 16 -14.30 12.07 -49.55
N LEU A 17 -13.96 10.83 -49.20
CA LEU A 17 -14.94 9.95 -48.61
C LEU A 17 -15.42 10.66 -47.33
N PRO A 18 -16.74 10.85 -47.15
CA PRO A 18 -17.23 11.34 -45.89
C PRO A 18 -16.73 10.34 -44.86
N LEU A 19 -15.78 10.73 -44.04
CA LEU A 19 -15.56 10.09 -42.75
C LEU A 19 -16.92 10.18 -42.08
N GLY A 20 -17.70 9.11 -42.17
CA GLY A 20 -18.90 8.94 -41.39
C GLY A 20 -18.48 9.15 -39.94
N ALA A 21 -18.75 10.36 -39.44
CA ALA A 21 -18.65 10.61 -38.02
C ALA A 21 -19.59 9.60 -37.37
N THR A 22 -19.05 8.47 -36.97
CA THR A 22 -19.73 7.56 -36.05
C THR A 22 -19.91 8.42 -34.83
N THR A 23 -21.05 9.05 -34.69
CA THR A 23 -21.46 9.71 -33.46
C THR A 23 -21.50 8.60 -32.44
N VAL A 24 -20.41 8.43 -31.70
CA VAL A 24 -20.42 7.61 -30.50
C VAL A 24 -21.34 8.35 -29.56
N THR A 25 -22.62 7.99 -29.61
CA THR A 25 -23.57 8.41 -28.58
C THR A 25 -23.04 7.84 -27.28
N ARG A 26 -22.44 8.71 -26.46
CA ARG A 26 -22.17 8.38 -25.07
C ARG A 26 -23.50 7.89 -24.51
N LYS A 27 -23.56 6.60 -24.13
CA LYS A 27 -24.70 6.09 -23.33
C LYS A 27 -24.84 7.06 -22.15
N SER A 28 -25.96 7.76 -22.09
CA SER A 28 -26.27 8.73 -21.02
C SER A 28 -26.38 8.05 -19.66
N ASP A 29 -26.58 6.72 -19.65
CA ASP A 29 -26.80 5.96 -18.42
C ASP A 29 -25.47 5.40 -17.93
N ARG A 30 -24.97 5.97 -16.83
CA ARG A 30 -23.83 5.39 -16.11
C ARG A 30 -24.21 4.01 -15.60
N LYS A 31 -23.30 3.04 -15.76
CA LYS A 31 -23.41 1.73 -15.11
C LYS A 31 -23.51 1.94 -13.60
N VAL A 32 -24.51 1.32 -12.97
CA VAL A 32 -24.70 1.38 -11.51
C VAL A 32 -24.45 -0.02 -10.94
N ILE A 33 -23.65 -0.10 -9.89
CA ILE A 33 -23.36 -1.33 -9.15
C ILE A 33 -23.84 -1.14 -7.71
N ALA A 34 -24.72 -2.02 -7.23
CA ALA A 34 -25.11 -2.07 -5.83
C ALA A 34 -24.34 -3.17 -5.09
N THR A 35 -23.82 -2.86 -3.92
CA THR A 35 -23.10 -3.81 -3.07
C THR A 35 -23.38 -3.53 -1.59
N ASP A 36 -23.22 -4.55 -0.73
CA ASP A 36 -23.31 -4.32 0.72
C ASP A 36 -22.06 -3.61 1.22
N VAL A 37 -20.88 -4.09 0.85
CA VAL A 37 -19.59 -3.54 1.27
C VAL A 37 -18.76 -3.17 0.05
N LEU A 38 -18.32 -1.92 -0.01
CA LEU A 38 -17.32 -1.46 -0.97
C LEU A 38 -15.98 -1.30 -0.26
N VAL A 39 -14.95 -2.01 -0.74
CA VAL A 39 -13.56 -1.85 -0.30
C VAL A 39 -12.81 -1.06 -1.37
N VAL A 40 -12.28 0.11 -1.01
CA VAL A 40 -11.51 0.97 -1.92
C VAL A 40 -10.03 0.82 -1.68
N GLY A 41 -9.32 0.32 -2.67
CA GLY A 41 -7.91 -0.05 -2.63
C GLY A 41 -7.69 -1.51 -2.30
N GLY A 42 -7.01 -2.24 -3.17
CA GLY A 42 -6.63 -3.66 -3.03
C GLY A 42 -5.23 -3.85 -2.43
N GLY A 43 -4.73 -2.89 -1.64
CA GLY A 43 -3.48 -3.01 -0.89
C GLY A 43 -3.56 -4.04 0.23
N CYS A 44 -2.56 -4.07 1.13
CA CYS A 44 -2.53 -5.02 2.23
C CYS A 44 -3.79 -4.97 3.11
N ALA A 45 -4.20 -3.76 3.52
CA ALA A 45 -5.42 -3.59 4.30
C ALA A 45 -6.68 -3.97 3.51
N GLY A 46 -6.79 -3.50 2.26
CA GLY A 46 -7.99 -3.75 1.45
C GLY A 46 -8.15 -5.21 1.04
N SER A 47 -7.07 -5.90 0.72
CA SER A 47 -7.11 -7.35 0.47
C SER A 47 -7.62 -8.12 1.69
N ALA A 48 -7.13 -7.78 2.88
CA ALA A 48 -7.59 -8.39 4.13
C ALA A 48 -9.06 -8.01 4.42
N ALA A 49 -9.45 -6.76 4.21
CA ALA A 49 -10.83 -6.29 4.41
C ALA A 49 -11.82 -7.01 3.48
N ALA A 50 -11.47 -7.15 2.20
CA ALA A 50 -12.32 -7.82 1.21
C ALA A 50 -12.51 -9.31 1.52
N LEU A 51 -11.41 -10.00 1.88
CA LEU A 51 -11.47 -11.41 2.31
C LEU A 51 -12.29 -11.56 3.59
N ALA A 52 -12.08 -10.71 4.60
CA ALA A 52 -12.79 -10.78 5.86
C ALA A 52 -14.29 -10.52 5.69
N ALA A 53 -14.67 -9.46 4.97
CA ALA A 53 -16.07 -9.11 4.75
C ALA A 53 -16.82 -10.21 3.98
N SER A 54 -16.21 -10.74 2.91
CA SER A 54 -16.83 -11.82 2.10
C SER A 54 -16.91 -13.15 2.85
N ARG A 55 -15.88 -13.52 3.62
CA ARG A 55 -15.89 -14.73 4.49
C ARG A 55 -16.95 -14.61 5.59
N ALA A 56 -17.18 -13.41 6.11
CA ALA A 56 -18.25 -13.13 7.07
C ALA A 56 -19.65 -13.00 6.44
N GLY A 57 -19.79 -13.26 5.13
CA GLY A 57 -21.07 -13.38 4.43
C GLY A 57 -21.57 -12.14 3.71
N ALA A 58 -20.89 -10.99 3.79
CA ALA A 58 -21.29 -9.76 3.11
C ALA A 58 -21.01 -9.83 1.60
N LYS A 59 -21.95 -9.35 0.76
CA LYS A 59 -21.70 -9.12 -0.67
C LYS A 59 -20.72 -7.95 -0.80
N THR A 60 -19.50 -8.24 -1.22
CA THR A 60 -18.37 -7.31 -1.22
C THR A 60 -17.92 -6.99 -2.64
N LEU A 61 -17.67 -5.73 -2.92
CA LEU A 61 -16.95 -5.27 -4.11
C LEU A 61 -15.63 -4.65 -3.65
N MET A 62 -14.51 -5.17 -4.14
CA MET A 62 -13.20 -4.52 -4.01
C MET A 62 -12.82 -3.82 -5.30
N VAL A 63 -12.38 -2.57 -5.22
CA VAL A 63 -11.88 -1.80 -6.37
C VAL A 63 -10.41 -1.43 -6.16
N GLU A 64 -9.58 -1.61 -7.19
CA GLU A 64 -8.15 -1.32 -7.15
C GLU A 64 -7.70 -0.67 -8.47
N LYS A 65 -6.92 0.42 -8.36
CA LYS A 65 -6.38 1.15 -9.52
C LYS A 65 -5.30 0.39 -10.28
N ALA A 66 -4.55 -0.50 -9.60
CA ALA A 66 -3.57 -1.38 -10.22
C ALA A 66 -4.25 -2.59 -10.92
N PRO A 67 -3.54 -3.28 -11.83
CA PRO A 67 -4.04 -4.51 -12.45
C PRO A 67 -3.90 -5.76 -11.55
N PHE A 68 -3.56 -5.58 -10.29
CA PHE A 68 -3.37 -6.63 -9.28
C PHE A 68 -3.49 -6.07 -7.87
N ALA A 69 -3.74 -6.93 -6.89
CA ALA A 69 -3.80 -6.58 -5.47
C ALA A 69 -2.44 -6.73 -4.77
N GLY A 70 -2.38 -6.35 -3.48
CA GLY A 70 -1.23 -6.50 -2.60
C GLY A 70 -0.48 -5.18 -2.29
N GLY A 71 -0.76 -4.11 -3.02
CA GLY A 71 -0.26 -2.76 -2.76
C GLY A 71 1.25 -2.68 -2.55
N ILE A 72 1.69 -2.31 -1.35
CA ILE A 72 3.12 -2.11 -1.02
C ILE A 72 3.97 -3.36 -1.34
N VAL A 73 3.42 -4.55 -1.17
CA VAL A 73 4.12 -5.81 -1.43
C VAL A 73 4.32 -6.04 -2.93
N THR A 74 3.30 -5.77 -3.73
CA THR A 74 3.25 -6.15 -5.15
C THR A 74 3.53 -5.02 -6.12
N SER A 75 3.08 -3.80 -5.81
CA SER A 75 3.29 -2.61 -6.65
C SER A 75 4.63 -1.92 -6.37
N VAL A 76 5.08 -1.95 -5.11
CA VAL A 76 6.31 -1.30 -4.64
C VAL A 76 7.42 -2.30 -4.39
N GLY A 77 7.07 -3.59 -4.27
CA GLY A 77 8.04 -4.67 -4.09
C GLY A 77 8.59 -4.83 -2.68
N LEU A 78 7.93 -4.34 -1.64
CA LEU A 78 8.37 -4.51 -0.26
C LEU A 78 7.97 -5.91 0.26
N PRO A 79 8.90 -6.87 0.38
CA PRO A 79 8.52 -8.25 0.69
C PRO A 79 8.33 -8.54 2.18
N TYR A 80 8.51 -7.54 3.03
CA TYR A 80 8.53 -7.71 4.49
C TYR A 80 7.15 -7.74 5.11
N PHE A 81 6.96 -8.68 6.04
CA PHE A 81 5.83 -8.74 6.95
C PHE A 81 6.24 -8.16 8.32
N ASP A 82 6.52 -6.85 8.29
CA ASP A 82 6.99 -6.09 9.44
C ASP A 82 5.96 -6.12 10.57
N GLY A 83 6.43 -6.40 11.80
CA GLY A 83 5.61 -6.38 13.00
C GLY A 83 4.72 -7.59 13.23
N ILE A 84 4.90 -8.69 12.47
CA ILE A 84 4.13 -9.93 12.71
C ILE A 84 4.50 -10.60 14.02
N ALA A 85 5.73 -10.43 14.48
CA ALA A 85 6.22 -11.02 15.71
C ALA A 85 7.04 -10.02 16.54
N HIS A 86 7.06 -10.25 17.82
CA HIS A 86 7.85 -9.49 18.78
C HIS A 86 9.36 -9.57 18.43
N ILE A 87 10.04 -8.43 18.42
CA ILE A 87 11.42 -8.32 17.92
C ILE A 87 12.41 -9.22 18.68
N THR A 88 12.26 -9.33 19.98
CA THR A 88 13.19 -10.09 20.83
C THR A 88 12.79 -11.56 20.92
N THR A 89 11.54 -11.83 21.31
CA THR A 89 11.07 -13.20 21.61
C THR A 89 10.69 -13.99 20.37
N LYS A 90 10.51 -13.33 19.21
CA LYS A 90 10.03 -13.92 17.97
C LYS A 90 8.65 -14.58 18.07
N ARG A 91 7.94 -14.35 19.18
CA ARG A 91 6.56 -14.81 19.36
C ARG A 91 5.64 -14.07 18.37
N VAL A 92 4.80 -14.82 17.67
CA VAL A 92 3.80 -14.25 16.76
C VAL A 92 2.80 -13.42 17.57
N VAL A 93 2.62 -12.17 17.16
CA VAL A 93 1.74 -11.18 17.79
C VAL A 93 0.51 -10.94 16.92
N VAL A 94 0.70 -10.73 15.62
CA VAL A 94 -0.39 -10.49 14.67
C VAL A 94 -0.76 -11.81 14.01
N ARG A 95 -2.05 -12.15 14.05
CA ARG A 95 -2.59 -13.42 13.53
C ARG A 95 -3.58 -13.16 12.40
N GLY A 96 -4.61 -13.99 12.26
CA GLY A 96 -5.66 -13.86 11.27
C GLY A 96 -5.13 -13.90 9.83
N ILE A 97 -5.71 -13.08 8.97
CA ILE A 97 -5.36 -13.05 7.53
C ILE A 97 -3.88 -12.72 7.30
N ALA A 98 -3.25 -11.90 8.13
CA ALA A 98 -1.83 -11.58 7.98
C ALA A 98 -0.94 -12.83 8.14
N LEU A 99 -1.19 -13.65 9.18
CA LEU A 99 -0.46 -14.91 9.38
C LEU A 99 -0.82 -15.95 8.31
N GLU A 100 -2.09 -16.04 7.92
CA GLU A 100 -2.55 -16.92 6.83
C GLU A 100 -1.79 -16.63 5.53
N LEU A 101 -1.70 -15.35 5.12
CA LEU A 101 -1.00 -14.94 3.90
C LEU A 101 0.50 -15.26 3.97
N LEU A 102 1.13 -15.02 5.12
CA LEU A 102 2.52 -15.35 5.32
C LEU A 102 2.76 -16.86 5.23
N ALA A 103 1.93 -17.66 5.87
CA ALA A 103 2.03 -19.12 5.85
C ALA A 103 1.78 -19.69 4.44
N LYS A 104 0.73 -19.21 3.76
CA LYS A 104 0.41 -19.63 2.39
C LYS A 104 1.46 -19.18 1.36
N SER A 105 2.27 -18.17 1.67
CA SER A 105 3.44 -17.80 0.87
C SER A 105 4.67 -18.67 1.13
N GLY A 106 4.59 -19.63 2.06
CA GLY A 106 5.67 -20.55 2.39
C GLY A 106 6.71 -19.99 3.38
N ALA A 107 6.46 -18.82 3.99
CA ALA A 107 7.43 -18.17 4.87
C ALA A 107 7.35 -18.65 6.34
N CYS A 108 6.27 -19.32 6.75
CA CYS A 108 6.13 -19.95 8.08
C CYS A 108 5.07 -21.05 8.08
N ALA A 109 4.94 -21.77 9.18
CA ALA A 109 3.83 -22.71 9.38
C ALA A 109 2.51 -21.98 9.68
N PRO A 110 1.34 -22.54 9.29
CA PRO A 110 0.03 -21.88 9.50
C PRO A 110 -0.31 -21.61 10.98
N ASP A 111 0.15 -22.46 11.87
CA ASP A 111 -0.07 -22.42 13.32
C ASP A 111 1.13 -21.89 14.11
N ALA A 112 2.07 -21.24 13.41
CA ALA A 112 3.32 -20.77 14.00
C ALA A 112 3.06 -19.94 15.27
N GLN A 113 3.69 -20.32 16.37
CA GLN A 113 3.72 -19.56 17.62
C GLN A 113 4.95 -18.65 17.70
N LYS A 114 6.04 -19.07 17.02
CA LYS A 114 7.27 -18.31 16.84
C LYS A 114 7.72 -18.42 15.39
N ILE A 115 8.42 -17.39 14.92
CA ILE A 115 9.01 -17.33 13.58
C ILE A 115 10.49 -16.94 13.69
N VAL A 116 11.26 -17.29 12.65
CA VAL A 116 12.73 -17.05 12.63
C VAL A 116 13.10 -15.57 12.72
N SER A 117 12.28 -14.70 12.11
CA SER A 117 12.49 -13.26 12.09
C SER A 117 11.24 -12.51 12.52
N HIS A 118 11.39 -11.38 13.22
CA HIS A 118 10.28 -10.48 13.55
C HIS A 118 9.69 -9.77 12.32
N ASN A 119 10.40 -9.79 11.19
CA ASN A 119 9.99 -9.27 9.90
C ASN A 119 10.32 -10.27 8.77
N PRO A 120 9.67 -11.43 8.73
CA PRO A 120 9.91 -12.41 7.68
C PRO A 120 9.56 -11.82 6.31
N THR A 121 10.25 -12.31 5.28
CA THR A 121 9.99 -11.93 3.89
C THR A 121 9.21 -13.02 3.18
N ILE A 122 8.32 -12.62 2.28
CA ILE A 122 7.78 -13.55 1.29
C ILE A 122 8.87 -13.88 0.25
N PRO A 123 8.92 -15.11 -0.26
CA PRO A 123 9.97 -15.54 -1.17
C PRO A 123 9.83 -14.92 -2.57
N ASN A 124 8.63 -14.51 -2.97
CA ASN A 124 8.37 -14.00 -4.32
C ASN A 124 7.13 -13.10 -4.36
N THR A 125 7.28 -11.88 -4.87
CA THR A 125 6.18 -10.90 -4.98
C THR A 125 5.16 -11.28 -6.08
N PHE A 126 5.58 -12.00 -7.12
CA PHE A 126 4.67 -12.48 -8.15
C PHE A 126 3.80 -13.63 -7.62
N GLU A 127 4.38 -14.59 -6.91
CA GLU A 127 3.63 -15.67 -6.25
C GLU A 127 2.61 -15.12 -5.25
N PHE A 128 2.93 -14.00 -4.60
CA PHE A 128 2.02 -13.33 -3.70
C PHE A 128 0.80 -12.73 -4.44
N LYS A 129 0.98 -12.19 -5.65
CA LYS A 129 -0.16 -11.78 -6.52
C LYS A 129 -1.08 -12.96 -6.81
N LEU A 130 -0.48 -14.08 -7.27
CA LEU A 130 -1.23 -15.31 -7.57
C LEU A 130 -1.94 -15.88 -6.33
N LEU A 131 -1.34 -15.78 -5.16
CA LEU A 131 -1.96 -16.19 -3.90
C LEU A 131 -3.22 -15.37 -3.62
N LEU A 132 -3.15 -14.05 -3.74
CA LEU A 132 -4.31 -13.17 -3.55
C LEU A 132 -5.41 -13.46 -4.59
N ASP A 133 -5.06 -13.60 -5.86
CA ASP A 133 -6.01 -13.96 -6.93
C ASP A 133 -6.75 -15.26 -6.64
N ARG A 134 -6.05 -16.29 -6.14
CA ARG A 134 -6.67 -17.55 -5.72
C ARG A 134 -7.64 -17.36 -4.57
N LEU A 135 -7.21 -16.65 -3.52
CA LEU A 135 -8.05 -16.41 -2.35
C LEU A 135 -9.30 -15.59 -2.68
N PHE A 136 -9.21 -14.64 -3.60
CA PHE A 136 -10.38 -13.88 -4.07
C PHE A 136 -11.33 -14.78 -4.87
N LYS A 137 -10.81 -15.64 -5.75
CA LYS A 137 -11.63 -16.60 -6.51
C LYS A 137 -12.34 -17.61 -5.60
N GLU A 138 -11.73 -18.02 -4.49
CA GLU A 138 -12.35 -18.88 -3.48
C GLU A 138 -13.61 -18.23 -2.86
N GLN A 139 -13.73 -16.88 -2.91
CA GLN A 139 -14.89 -16.14 -2.44
C GLN A 139 -15.91 -15.82 -3.55
N GLN A 140 -15.85 -16.50 -4.69
CA GLN A 140 -16.76 -16.26 -5.82
C GLN A 140 -18.24 -16.31 -5.39
N GLY A 141 -19.01 -15.31 -5.84
CA GLY A 141 -20.43 -15.12 -5.46
C GLY A 141 -20.63 -14.22 -4.24
N ARG A 142 -19.57 -13.95 -3.45
CA ARG A 142 -19.59 -13.01 -2.33
C ARG A 142 -18.58 -11.87 -2.48
N LEU A 143 -17.50 -12.09 -3.23
CA LEU A 143 -16.50 -11.08 -3.54
C LEU A 143 -16.37 -10.89 -5.04
N ASP A 144 -16.66 -9.68 -5.50
CA ASP A 144 -16.32 -9.18 -6.81
C ASP A 144 -15.09 -8.27 -6.72
N VAL A 145 -14.17 -8.37 -7.69
CA VAL A 145 -12.96 -7.55 -7.76
C VAL A 145 -12.91 -6.81 -9.09
N LEU A 146 -12.71 -5.50 -9.03
CA LEU A 146 -12.49 -4.65 -10.19
C LEU A 146 -11.10 -4.03 -10.12
N PHE A 147 -10.16 -4.59 -10.85
CA PHE A 147 -8.86 -3.99 -11.13
C PHE A 147 -8.97 -2.88 -12.19
N ASN A 148 -7.91 -2.06 -12.34
CA ASN A 148 -7.89 -0.95 -13.30
C ASN A 148 -9.09 -0.01 -13.12
N SER A 149 -9.53 0.18 -11.89
CA SER A 149 -10.70 0.96 -11.52
C SER A 149 -10.30 2.03 -10.50
N PHE A 150 -10.28 3.26 -10.93
CA PHE A 150 -9.87 4.39 -10.12
C PHE A 150 -11.09 5.03 -9.46
N VAL A 151 -11.12 5.12 -8.13
CA VAL A 151 -12.13 5.91 -7.42
C VAL A 151 -11.79 7.39 -7.62
N CYS A 152 -12.76 8.19 -8.06
CA CYS A 152 -12.52 9.58 -8.41
C CYS A 152 -13.48 10.59 -7.78
N ASP A 153 -14.56 10.13 -7.13
CA ASP A 153 -15.51 11.02 -6.46
C ASP A 153 -16.42 10.25 -5.48
N THR A 154 -17.02 10.98 -4.53
CA THR A 154 -18.00 10.47 -3.57
C THR A 154 -19.17 11.43 -3.43
N THR A 155 -20.38 10.88 -3.28
CA THR A 155 -21.57 11.64 -2.93
C THR A 155 -22.00 11.29 -1.50
N THR A 156 -22.28 12.31 -0.70
CA THR A 156 -22.72 12.17 0.68
C THR A 156 -24.09 12.80 0.91
N SER A 157 -24.90 12.19 1.77
CA SER A 157 -26.13 12.76 2.31
C SER A 157 -26.28 12.36 3.77
N ASP A 158 -26.66 13.29 4.63
CA ASP A 158 -26.94 13.05 6.04
C ASP A 158 -25.85 12.29 6.80
N GLY A 159 -24.58 12.65 6.54
CA GLY A 159 -23.43 11.99 7.16
C GLY A 159 -23.18 10.55 6.68
N ARG A 160 -23.64 10.20 5.48
CA ARG A 160 -23.45 8.90 4.84
C ARG A 160 -22.91 9.06 3.43
N ILE A 161 -22.01 8.20 3.03
CA ILE A 161 -21.64 8.03 1.61
C ILE A 161 -22.78 7.25 0.94
N THR A 162 -23.42 7.85 -0.05
CA THR A 162 -24.51 7.25 -0.82
C THR A 162 -24.03 6.68 -2.15
N GLU A 163 -23.01 7.30 -2.75
CA GLU A 163 -22.44 6.87 -4.02
C GLU A 163 -20.92 7.09 -4.03
N VAL A 164 -20.22 6.20 -4.73
CA VAL A 164 -18.80 6.30 -5.05
C VAL A 164 -18.65 6.18 -6.56
N THR A 165 -17.98 7.13 -7.18
CA THR A 165 -17.74 7.13 -8.63
C THR A 165 -16.41 6.50 -8.96
N LEU A 166 -16.40 5.56 -9.90
CA LEU A 166 -15.20 4.93 -10.47
C LEU A 166 -14.99 5.41 -11.90
N ALA A 167 -13.73 5.57 -12.28
CA ALA A 167 -13.29 5.70 -13.67
C ALA A 167 -12.56 4.40 -14.08
N ASN A 168 -13.06 3.73 -15.13
CA ASN A 168 -12.44 2.52 -15.68
C ASN A 168 -12.73 2.36 -17.18
N LYS A 169 -12.53 1.16 -17.76
CA LYS A 169 -12.78 0.90 -19.19
C LYS A 169 -14.26 1.00 -19.59
N ASP A 170 -15.18 0.85 -18.65
CA ASP A 170 -16.62 1.07 -18.89
C ASP A 170 -17.00 2.57 -18.89
N GLY A 171 -16.05 3.46 -18.62
CA GLY A 171 -16.26 4.90 -18.41
C GLY A 171 -16.45 5.23 -16.92
N LEU A 172 -17.37 6.14 -16.63
CA LEU A 172 -17.73 6.46 -15.24
C LEU A 172 -18.80 5.48 -14.76
N VAL A 173 -18.50 4.79 -13.67
CA VAL A 173 -19.38 3.82 -13.02
C VAL A 173 -19.76 4.34 -11.64
N THR A 174 -21.04 4.27 -11.28
CA THR A 174 -21.54 4.63 -9.95
C THR A 174 -21.69 3.36 -9.11
N VAL A 175 -21.05 3.33 -7.95
CA VAL A 175 -21.27 2.27 -6.94
C VAL A 175 -22.15 2.82 -5.82
N LYS A 176 -23.19 2.07 -5.44
CA LYS A 176 -24.10 2.37 -4.32
C LYS A 176 -23.85 1.37 -3.18
N PRO A 177 -22.94 1.68 -2.25
CA PRO A 177 -22.61 0.81 -1.14
C PRO A 177 -23.51 1.07 0.07
N ARG A 178 -23.73 0.06 0.92
CA ARG A 178 -24.28 0.24 2.24
C ARG A 178 -23.20 0.65 3.25
N VAL A 179 -22.02 0.04 3.16
CA VAL A 179 -20.82 0.34 3.95
C VAL A 179 -19.63 0.53 3.01
N VAL A 180 -18.77 1.49 3.32
CA VAL A 180 -17.50 1.74 2.60
C VAL A 180 -16.33 1.49 3.54
N ILE A 181 -15.29 0.83 3.03
CA ILE A 181 -14.00 0.69 3.72
C ILE A 181 -12.94 1.40 2.87
N ASP A 182 -12.43 2.53 3.35
CA ASP A 182 -11.32 3.24 2.69
C ASP A 182 -9.99 2.60 3.06
N CYS A 183 -9.43 1.86 2.12
CA CYS A 183 -8.10 1.26 2.15
C CYS A 183 -7.20 1.86 1.05
N SER A 184 -7.51 3.06 0.55
CA SER A 184 -6.75 3.74 -0.52
C SER A 184 -5.30 4.02 -0.13
N GLY A 185 -5.04 4.03 1.17
CA GLY A 185 -3.75 4.37 1.77
C GLY A 185 -3.53 5.88 1.93
N ASP A 186 -4.29 6.70 1.19
CA ASP A 186 -4.20 8.16 1.18
C ASP A 186 -5.44 8.83 1.76
N ALA A 187 -6.40 8.05 2.31
CA ALA A 187 -7.70 8.52 2.79
C ALA A 187 -8.48 9.29 1.70
N ASP A 188 -8.42 8.84 0.45
CA ASP A 188 -9.03 9.56 -0.67
C ASP A 188 -10.54 9.65 -0.50
N VAL A 189 -11.20 8.51 -0.23
CA VAL A 189 -12.67 8.46 -0.03
C VAL A 189 -13.07 9.29 1.17
N ALA A 190 -12.35 9.15 2.30
CA ALA A 190 -12.64 9.88 3.52
C ALA A 190 -12.53 11.39 3.30
N ALA A 191 -11.47 11.85 2.62
CA ALA A 191 -11.25 13.25 2.32
C ALA A 191 -12.33 13.83 1.39
N TRP A 192 -12.65 13.12 0.31
CA TRP A 192 -13.71 13.58 -0.63
C TRP A 192 -15.11 13.54 -0.01
N ALA A 193 -15.35 12.64 0.94
CA ALA A 193 -16.59 12.59 1.70
C ALA A 193 -16.66 13.65 2.82
N GLY A 194 -15.64 14.49 2.99
CA GLY A 194 -15.59 15.56 3.98
C GLY A 194 -15.24 15.13 5.41
N ALA A 195 -14.64 13.94 5.59
CA ALA A 195 -14.08 13.55 6.87
C ALA A 195 -12.87 14.42 7.21
N PRO A 196 -12.70 14.85 8.47
CA PRO A 196 -11.50 15.57 8.88
C PRO A 196 -10.27 14.66 8.83
N PHE A 197 -9.15 15.21 8.39
CA PHE A 197 -7.87 14.51 8.32
C PHE A 197 -6.71 15.45 8.66
N GLU A 198 -5.55 14.86 8.95
CA GLU A 198 -4.28 15.54 9.09
C GLU A 198 -3.32 15.08 7.99
N GLN A 199 -2.49 15.99 7.53
CA GLN A 199 -1.34 15.73 6.69
C GLN A 199 -0.21 16.64 7.11
N ASN A 200 0.97 16.08 7.34
CA ASN A 200 2.15 16.87 7.66
C ASN A 200 2.63 17.64 6.42
N SER A 201 3.12 18.85 6.62
CA SER A 201 3.72 19.66 5.55
C SER A 201 4.95 18.96 4.94
N GLU A 202 5.73 18.29 5.79
CA GLU A 202 6.85 17.43 5.39
C GLU A 202 6.50 15.98 5.76
N VAL A 203 6.04 15.19 4.81
CA VAL A 203 5.80 13.76 4.98
C VAL A 203 7.11 12.97 4.90
N GLN A 204 7.11 11.74 5.39
CA GLN A 204 8.26 10.84 5.26
C GLN A 204 8.58 10.59 3.78
N PRO A 205 9.88 10.49 3.39
CA PRO A 205 10.27 10.39 1.99
C PRO A 205 9.76 9.09 1.36
N LEU A 206 9.44 9.16 0.07
CA LEU A 206 9.01 8.05 -0.73
C LEU A 206 10.20 7.14 -1.07
N THR A 207 9.96 5.86 -1.32
CA THR A 207 11.03 4.90 -1.64
C THR A 207 10.71 4.09 -2.88
N LEU A 208 11.58 4.13 -3.88
CA LEU A 208 11.57 3.20 -5.00
C LEU A 208 12.46 1.99 -4.66
N HIS A 209 11.94 0.79 -4.88
CA HIS A 209 12.71 -0.45 -4.75
C HIS A 209 13.07 -0.98 -6.15
N PHE A 210 14.22 -1.65 -6.24
CA PHE A 210 14.66 -2.24 -7.50
C PHE A 210 15.50 -3.49 -7.25
N ARG A 211 15.75 -4.25 -8.30
CA ARG A 211 16.46 -5.51 -8.25
C ARG A 211 17.57 -5.55 -9.29
N ILE A 212 18.70 -6.16 -8.92
CA ILE A 212 19.87 -6.36 -9.77
C ILE A 212 20.24 -7.83 -9.71
N GLY A 213 20.44 -8.42 -10.86
CA GLY A 213 20.86 -9.82 -11.03
C GLY A 213 22.35 -9.96 -11.28
N ASN A 214 22.83 -11.19 -11.11
CA ASN A 214 24.22 -11.60 -11.31
C ASN A 214 25.23 -10.81 -10.47
N VAL A 215 24.90 -10.64 -9.19
CA VAL A 215 25.75 -9.99 -8.20
C VAL A 215 26.45 -11.03 -7.35
N GLU A 216 27.76 -10.95 -7.25
CA GLU A 216 28.56 -11.84 -6.38
C GLU A 216 28.35 -11.44 -4.91
N ARG A 217 28.13 -12.44 -4.05
CA ARG A 217 27.99 -12.20 -2.60
C ARG A 217 29.38 -12.22 -1.96
N THR A 218 29.89 -11.05 -1.60
CA THR A 218 31.17 -10.89 -0.88
C THR A 218 30.96 -10.34 0.52
N PRO A 219 31.84 -10.63 1.50
CA PRO A 219 31.66 -10.14 2.89
C PRO A 219 31.65 -8.62 3.03
N ASP A 220 32.31 -7.92 2.14
CA ASP A 220 32.53 -6.47 2.14
C ASP A 220 31.58 -5.71 1.19
N ILE A 221 30.69 -6.39 0.49
CA ILE A 221 29.81 -5.80 -0.54
C ILE A 221 29.06 -4.55 -0.05
N THR A 222 28.52 -4.59 1.16
CA THR A 222 27.78 -3.44 1.73
C THR A 222 28.69 -2.23 1.94
N LYS A 223 29.94 -2.46 2.36
CA LYS A 223 30.95 -1.40 2.54
C LYS A 223 31.31 -0.78 1.20
N LEU A 224 31.68 -1.61 0.23
CA LEU A 224 32.08 -1.19 -1.12
C LEU A 224 30.93 -0.44 -1.83
N CYS A 225 29.70 -0.93 -1.73
CA CYS A 225 28.54 -0.26 -2.27
C CYS A 225 28.33 1.13 -1.65
N ARG A 226 28.57 1.28 -0.34
CA ARG A 226 28.47 2.58 0.35
C ARG A 226 29.53 3.56 -0.13
N GLU A 227 30.77 3.09 -0.30
CA GLU A 227 31.89 3.90 -0.80
C GLU A 227 31.62 4.38 -2.23
N ALA A 228 31.14 3.49 -3.10
CA ALA A 228 30.77 3.83 -4.47
C ALA A 228 29.68 4.91 -4.54
N LEU A 229 28.66 4.82 -3.69
CA LEU A 229 27.59 5.84 -3.63
C LEU A 229 28.09 7.20 -3.13
N LYS A 230 29.07 7.23 -2.20
CA LYS A 230 29.71 8.48 -1.78
C LYS A 230 30.48 9.13 -2.92
N LEU A 231 31.19 8.34 -3.72
CA LEU A 231 31.90 8.83 -4.91
C LEU A 231 30.91 9.42 -5.93
N ALA A 232 29.83 8.71 -6.25
CA ALA A 232 28.79 9.19 -7.16
C ALA A 232 28.12 10.49 -6.66
N GLN A 233 27.86 10.60 -5.35
CA GLN A 233 27.33 11.82 -4.76
C GLN A 233 28.31 12.98 -4.86
N SER A 234 29.59 12.74 -4.57
CA SER A 234 30.64 13.77 -4.68
C SER A 234 30.85 14.25 -6.11
N ALA A 235 30.59 13.35 -7.09
CA ALA A 235 30.64 13.68 -8.52
C ALA A 235 29.36 14.37 -9.02
N GLY A 236 28.33 14.54 -8.17
CA GLY A 236 27.04 15.12 -8.56
C GLY A 236 26.14 14.18 -9.39
N GLU A 237 26.48 12.90 -9.48
CA GLU A 237 25.72 11.91 -10.25
C GLU A 237 24.52 11.34 -9.47
N LEU A 238 24.57 11.42 -8.14
CA LEU A 238 23.51 10.98 -7.23
C LEU A 238 23.18 12.11 -6.26
N PRO A 239 21.93 12.63 -6.25
CA PRO A 239 21.57 13.78 -5.41
C PRO A 239 21.56 13.44 -3.92
N TYR A 240 21.24 12.19 -3.59
CA TYR A 240 21.12 11.72 -2.22
C TYR A 240 21.95 10.46 -1.98
N TYR A 241 22.41 10.34 -0.73
CA TYR A 241 23.04 9.13 -0.25
C TYR A 241 22.36 8.62 1.02
N TYR A 242 21.69 7.47 0.91
CA TYR A 242 20.95 6.86 2.02
C TYR A 242 21.55 5.59 2.59
N GLY A 243 22.64 5.19 2.03
CA GLY A 243 23.20 3.88 2.25
C GLY A 243 22.78 2.90 1.14
N PRO A 244 23.52 1.80 1.01
CA PRO A 244 23.36 0.91 -0.13
C PRO A 244 22.03 0.17 -0.14
N GLY A 245 21.49 -0.18 1.02
CA GLY A 245 20.24 -0.96 1.10
C GLY A 245 20.28 -2.30 0.36
N VAL A 246 21.47 -2.88 0.18
CA VAL A 246 21.71 -4.10 -0.59
C VAL A 246 21.35 -5.32 0.23
N MET A 247 20.42 -6.15 -0.26
CA MET A 247 19.95 -7.34 0.44
C MET A 247 19.75 -8.51 -0.53
N PHE A 248 20.30 -9.68 -0.21
CA PHE A 248 20.10 -10.92 -0.97
C PHE A 248 18.84 -11.63 -0.42
N LEU A 249 17.70 -11.37 -1.01
CA LEU A 249 16.39 -11.85 -0.49
C LEU A 249 15.75 -12.95 -1.35
N PHE A 250 15.77 -12.79 -2.67
CA PHE A 250 14.99 -13.64 -3.56
C PHE A 250 15.78 -14.77 -4.20
N ALA A 251 17.02 -14.51 -4.58
CA ALA A 251 17.92 -15.52 -5.16
C ALA A 251 19.36 -15.34 -4.67
N LYS A 252 20.19 -16.39 -4.84
CA LYS A 252 21.57 -16.42 -4.33
C LYS A 252 22.45 -15.31 -4.89
N ASN A 253 22.24 -14.96 -6.16
CA ASN A 253 23.01 -13.96 -6.89
C ASN A 253 22.18 -12.74 -7.32
N GLU A 254 21.10 -12.48 -6.60
CA GLU A 254 20.23 -11.35 -6.83
C GLU A 254 20.17 -10.46 -5.60
N VAL A 255 20.30 -9.16 -5.80
CA VAL A 255 20.12 -8.18 -4.75
C VAL A 255 18.85 -7.39 -4.95
N TYR A 256 18.13 -7.23 -3.86
CA TYR A 256 17.02 -6.31 -3.68
C TYR A 256 17.54 -5.06 -2.99
N ILE A 257 17.13 -3.91 -3.50
CA ILE A 257 17.63 -2.62 -3.03
C ILE A 257 16.51 -1.80 -2.38
N HIS A 258 16.77 -1.38 -1.14
CA HIS A 258 15.93 -0.51 -0.33
C HIS A 258 16.70 0.74 0.07
N GLY A 259 17.20 1.49 -0.92
CA GLY A 259 18.12 2.61 -0.66
C GLY A 259 17.64 3.98 -1.09
N ILE A 260 16.65 4.05 -1.99
CA ILE A 260 16.17 5.31 -2.54
C ILE A 260 15.14 5.96 -1.63
N ARG A 261 15.26 7.28 -1.44
CA ARG A 261 14.30 8.11 -0.71
C ARG A 261 14.14 9.45 -1.42
N VAL A 262 12.93 9.72 -1.87
CA VAL A 262 12.60 10.96 -2.60
C VAL A 262 11.60 11.76 -1.78
N PRO A 263 11.97 12.97 -1.32
CA PRO A 263 11.01 13.89 -0.70
C PRO A 263 9.96 14.32 -1.71
N ALA A 264 8.68 14.10 -1.40
CA ALA A 264 7.56 14.55 -2.21
C ALA A 264 6.25 14.50 -1.43
N ASN A 265 5.27 15.31 -1.86
CA ASN A 265 3.90 15.22 -1.39
C ASN A 265 3.14 14.16 -2.22
N PRO A 266 2.78 13.00 -1.65
CA PRO A 266 2.14 11.92 -2.41
C PRO A 266 0.67 12.20 -2.77
N THR A 267 0.07 13.26 -2.24
CA THR A 267 -1.31 13.68 -2.55
C THR A 267 -1.38 14.79 -3.61
N ASP A 268 -0.22 15.21 -4.12
CA ASP A 268 -0.08 16.10 -5.27
C ASP A 268 0.39 15.28 -6.48
N ALA A 269 -0.40 15.27 -7.55
CA ALA A 269 -0.15 14.42 -8.71
C ALA A 269 1.13 14.83 -9.47
N ALA A 270 1.44 16.13 -9.55
CA ALA A 270 2.64 16.61 -10.22
C ALA A 270 3.89 16.27 -9.43
N ASP A 271 3.85 16.45 -8.11
CA ASP A 271 4.98 16.14 -7.23
C ASP A 271 5.22 14.62 -7.12
N LEU A 272 4.15 13.82 -7.06
CA LEU A 272 4.26 12.36 -7.13
C LEU A 272 4.87 11.88 -8.45
N SER A 273 4.45 12.47 -9.58
CA SER A 273 5.02 12.15 -10.90
C SER A 273 6.51 12.51 -10.99
N ARG A 274 6.90 13.65 -10.44
CA ARG A 274 8.30 14.04 -10.32
C ARG A 274 9.10 13.02 -9.48
N ALA A 275 8.54 12.59 -8.34
CA ALA A 275 9.18 11.62 -7.47
C ALA A 275 9.37 10.25 -8.12
N GLU A 276 8.39 9.79 -8.90
CA GLU A 276 8.48 8.56 -9.70
C GLU A 276 9.64 8.62 -10.71
N MET A 277 9.76 9.71 -11.46
CA MET A 277 10.84 9.90 -12.42
C MET A 277 12.21 10.01 -11.73
N GLN A 278 12.28 10.77 -10.64
CA GLN A 278 13.50 10.92 -9.85
C GLN A 278 13.96 9.59 -9.25
N GLY A 279 13.03 8.82 -8.66
CA GLY A 279 13.35 7.52 -8.09
C GLY A 279 13.95 6.55 -9.12
N ARG A 280 13.42 6.51 -10.35
CA ARG A 280 14.00 5.70 -11.44
C ARG A 280 15.39 6.18 -11.86
N SER A 281 15.57 7.50 -11.93
CA SER A 281 16.88 8.10 -12.23
C SER A 281 17.92 7.74 -11.17
N ASP A 282 17.56 7.86 -9.89
CA ASP A 282 18.44 7.53 -8.76
C ASP A 282 18.79 6.04 -8.74
N ALA A 283 17.82 5.16 -9.01
CA ALA A 283 18.06 3.72 -9.10
C ALA A 283 19.11 3.38 -10.17
N HIS A 284 19.01 4.00 -11.33
CA HIS A 284 19.96 3.80 -12.41
C HIS A 284 21.34 4.41 -12.08
N ALA A 285 21.40 5.56 -11.44
CA ALA A 285 22.64 6.17 -10.98
C ALA A 285 23.36 5.31 -9.95
N MET A 286 22.62 4.76 -8.95
CA MET A 286 23.17 3.81 -7.98
C MET A 286 23.73 2.56 -8.66
N PHE A 287 23.02 1.98 -9.61
CA PHE A 287 23.46 0.81 -10.35
C PHE A 287 24.75 1.08 -11.13
N ARG A 288 24.84 2.22 -11.84
CA ARG A 288 26.07 2.63 -12.58
C ARG A 288 27.25 2.81 -11.65
N ALA A 289 27.05 3.46 -10.49
CA ALA A 289 28.12 3.64 -9.51
C ALA A 289 28.66 2.30 -9.01
N TRP A 290 27.80 1.33 -8.74
CA TRP A 290 28.23 -0.01 -8.33
C TRP A 290 28.93 -0.77 -9.47
N LYS A 291 28.41 -0.71 -10.68
CA LYS A 291 29.07 -1.30 -11.86
C LYS A 291 30.50 -0.77 -12.06
N GLN A 292 30.71 0.50 -11.78
CA GLN A 292 31.98 1.18 -11.99
C GLN A 292 33.00 0.92 -10.86
N HIS A 293 32.54 0.79 -9.62
CA HIS A 293 33.42 0.83 -8.46
C HIS A 293 33.36 -0.42 -7.57
N VAL A 294 32.47 -1.37 -7.83
CA VAL A 294 32.31 -2.56 -6.99
C VAL A 294 32.48 -3.82 -7.84
N PRO A 295 33.57 -4.57 -7.70
CA PRO A 295 33.88 -5.75 -8.54
C PRO A 295 32.75 -6.79 -8.57
N ALA A 296 32.03 -6.97 -7.45
CA ALA A 296 30.89 -7.88 -7.36
C ALA A 296 29.74 -7.57 -8.34
N PHE A 297 29.75 -6.39 -8.96
CA PHE A 297 28.75 -5.94 -9.94
C PHE A 297 29.27 -5.94 -11.38
N ASN A 298 30.51 -6.40 -11.67
CA ASN A 298 31.07 -6.35 -13.02
C ASN A 298 30.17 -6.96 -14.09
N ASP A 299 29.58 -8.13 -13.80
CA ASP A 299 28.67 -8.85 -14.70
C ASP A 299 27.19 -8.65 -14.36
N ALA A 300 26.90 -7.76 -13.41
CA ALA A 300 25.54 -7.51 -12.96
C ALA A 300 24.70 -6.82 -14.04
N TYR A 301 23.41 -7.12 -14.04
CA TYR A 301 22.40 -6.46 -14.88
C TYR A 301 21.21 -5.97 -14.06
N PHE A 302 20.62 -4.86 -14.50
CA PHE A 302 19.44 -4.30 -13.89
C PHE A 302 18.23 -5.18 -14.26
N ILE A 303 17.54 -5.76 -13.27
CA ILE A 303 16.35 -6.60 -13.51
C ILE A 303 15.16 -5.69 -13.73
N GLU A 304 14.78 -4.94 -12.71
CA GLU A 304 13.62 -4.04 -12.73
C GLU A 304 13.68 -3.01 -11.60
N ALA A 305 13.05 -1.86 -11.80
CA ALA A 305 12.51 -1.05 -10.73
C ALA A 305 11.02 -1.38 -10.61
N TYR A 306 10.53 -1.52 -9.38
CA TYR A 306 9.10 -1.77 -9.19
C TYR A 306 8.25 -0.64 -9.74
N PRO A 307 7.02 -0.93 -10.22
CA PRO A 307 6.24 0.02 -11.02
C PRO A 307 5.84 1.30 -10.29
N TRP A 308 5.75 1.26 -8.96
CA TRP A 308 5.35 2.43 -8.17
C TRP A 308 6.35 2.74 -7.07
N ILE A 309 6.54 4.02 -6.80
CA ILE A 309 7.25 4.49 -5.63
C ILE A 309 6.41 4.25 -4.37
N GLY A 310 7.02 3.79 -3.29
CA GLY A 310 6.34 3.49 -2.02
C GLY A 310 6.11 4.74 -1.19
N VAL A 311 4.86 4.95 -0.79
CA VAL A 311 4.44 6.06 0.07
C VAL A 311 4.35 5.60 1.51
N ARG A 312 5.15 6.24 2.41
CA ARG A 312 5.15 5.95 3.85
C ARG A 312 4.08 6.70 4.62
N GLU A 313 3.85 7.94 4.24
CA GLU A 313 2.99 8.88 4.96
C GLU A 313 2.26 9.78 3.97
N SER A 314 0.96 10.03 4.25
CA SER A 314 0.11 10.98 3.55
C SER A 314 -0.97 11.49 4.52
N ARG A 315 -2.23 11.59 4.08
CA ARG A 315 -3.35 11.90 4.95
C ARG A 315 -3.63 10.79 5.95
N ARG A 316 -3.94 11.16 7.19
CA ARG A 316 -4.48 10.30 8.26
C ARG A 316 -5.80 10.90 8.71
N ILE A 317 -6.86 10.11 8.80
CA ILE A 317 -8.15 10.61 9.28
C ILE A 317 -8.05 11.07 10.74
N ILE A 318 -8.89 12.02 11.13
CA ILE A 318 -9.20 12.30 12.52
C ILE A 318 -10.42 11.45 12.89
N GLY A 319 -10.15 10.33 13.56
CA GLY A 319 -11.17 9.37 13.97
C GLY A 319 -11.81 9.73 15.31
N ARG A 320 -12.67 8.85 15.78
CA ARG A 320 -13.27 8.95 17.13
C ARG A 320 -12.27 8.71 18.24
N HIS A 321 -11.15 8.05 17.93
CA HIS A 321 -9.94 7.97 18.73
C HIS A 321 -8.74 8.22 17.84
N VAL A 322 -7.82 9.05 18.29
CA VAL A 322 -6.51 9.24 17.65
C VAL A 322 -5.50 8.45 18.47
N LEU A 323 -5.03 7.33 17.91
CA LEU A 323 -4.04 6.49 18.58
C LEU A 323 -2.73 7.27 18.72
N SER A 324 -2.21 7.39 19.94
CA SER A 324 -1.05 8.21 20.26
C SER A 324 0.22 7.40 20.48
N GLU A 325 1.38 8.08 20.41
CA GLU A 325 2.67 7.49 20.77
C GLU A 325 2.66 6.95 22.21
N ASP A 326 2.01 7.68 23.13
CA ASP A 326 1.88 7.26 24.53
C ASP A 326 1.06 5.97 24.67
N ASP A 327 0.00 5.81 23.86
CA ASP A 327 -0.78 4.56 23.85
C ASP A 327 0.11 3.35 23.49
N LEU A 328 0.98 3.53 22.49
CA LEU A 328 1.91 2.49 22.06
C LEU A 328 2.97 2.19 23.12
N MET A 329 3.62 3.25 23.62
CA MET A 329 4.75 3.12 24.54
C MET A 329 4.34 2.57 25.91
N GLN A 330 3.10 2.84 26.34
CA GLN A 330 2.53 2.29 27.59
C GLN A 330 1.91 0.90 27.39
N GLY A 331 1.88 0.39 26.13
CA GLY A 331 1.19 -0.88 25.80
C GLY A 331 -0.29 -0.84 26.19
N ARG A 332 -0.93 0.34 25.95
CA ARG A 332 -2.32 0.55 26.38
C ARG A 332 -3.25 -0.51 25.82
N ARG A 333 -4.15 -1.01 26.67
CA ARG A 333 -5.19 -1.94 26.31
C ARG A 333 -6.53 -1.22 26.20
N PHE A 334 -7.34 -1.64 25.23
CA PHE A 334 -8.66 -1.06 24.95
C PHE A 334 -9.72 -2.16 25.00
N ASP A 335 -10.87 -1.84 25.58
CA ASP A 335 -12.01 -2.76 25.62
C ASP A 335 -12.52 -3.08 24.21
N ASP A 336 -12.42 -2.10 23.30
CA ASP A 336 -12.78 -2.18 21.90
C ASP A 336 -11.58 -2.48 20.97
N ALA A 337 -10.54 -3.17 21.48
CA ALA A 337 -9.39 -3.55 20.67
C ALA A 337 -9.79 -4.50 19.52
N VAL A 338 -9.44 -4.15 18.30
CA VAL A 338 -9.75 -4.92 17.08
C VAL A 338 -8.53 -5.34 16.27
N ALA A 339 -7.37 -4.79 16.59
CA ALA A 339 -6.10 -5.19 16.00
C ALA A 339 -4.99 -5.02 17.03
N THR A 340 -3.85 -5.65 16.77
CA THR A 340 -2.64 -5.55 17.60
C THR A 340 -1.48 -5.15 16.70
N GLY A 341 -0.64 -4.23 17.17
CA GLY A 341 0.62 -3.88 16.54
C GLY A 341 1.82 -4.24 17.39
N CYS A 342 2.99 -4.38 16.76
CA CYS A 342 4.24 -4.72 17.43
C CYS A 342 5.44 -4.31 16.58
N TRP A 343 5.54 -3.04 16.23
CA TRP A 343 6.64 -2.49 15.46
C TRP A 343 7.20 -1.25 16.14
N TYR A 344 8.47 -0.96 15.94
CA TYR A 344 9.07 0.26 16.48
C TYR A 344 8.53 1.52 15.79
N LEU A 345 8.79 2.70 16.36
CA LEU A 345 8.39 3.98 15.79
C LEU A 345 9.30 4.33 14.61
N ASP A 346 8.97 3.80 13.43
CA ASP A 346 9.77 3.85 12.20
C ASP A 346 9.59 5.18 11.46
N LEU A 347 10.03 6.27 12.08
CA LEU A 347 10.05 7.60 11.48
C LEU A 347 11.31 7.78 10.63
N HIS A 348 11.11 8.05 9.36
CA HIS A 348 12.19 8.44 8.45
C HIS A 348 12.23 9.96 8.29
N PRO A 349 13.38 10.62 8.54
CA PRO A 349 13.49 12.05 8.31
C PRO A 349 13.34 12.37 6.82
N ASN A 350 12.64 13.47 6.53
CA ASN A 350 12.44 13.92 5.14
C ASN A 350 13.69 14.59 4.57
N LYS A 351 14.57 15.10 5.43
CA LYS A 351 15.83 15.72 4.99
C LYS A 351 16.76 14.65 4.44
N THR A 352 17.31 14.94 3.30
CA THR A 352 18.41 14.20 2.67
C THR A 352 19.67 14.42 3.47
N THR A 353 19.85 13.63 4.49
CA THR A 353 21.10 13.68 5.25
C THR A 353 22.11 12.77 4.57
N THR A 354 23.36 13.20 4.57
CA THR A 354 24.51 12.48 4.03
C THR A 354 24.91 11.28 4.89
N GLY A 355 24.06 10.85 5.81
CA GLY A 355 24.42 9.98 6.91
C GLY A 355 24.24 8.48 6.69
N GLY A 356 23.53 8.05 5.66
CA GLY A 356 23.30 6.63 5.40
C GLY A 356 22.10 6.02 6.14
N ALA A 357 21.93 4.70 6.01
CA ALA A 357 20.77 3.93 6.46
C ALA A 357 20.46 4.01 7.99
N ASN A 358 21.27 4.68 8.76
CA ASN A 358 21.16 4.76 10.21
C ASN A 358 20.58 6.09 10.74
N ASP A 359 20.16 7.00 9.85
CA ASP A 359 19.44 8.23 10.27
C ASP A 359 17.98 7.96 10.66
N PHE A 360 17.74 6.80 11.19
CA PHE A 360 16.52 6.52 11.91
C PHE A 360 16.50 7.36 13.19
N ASP A 361 15.34 7.86 13.53
CA ASP A 361 15.10 8.48 14.83
C ASP A 361 15.77 7.64 15.93
N PRO A 362 16.65 8.23 16.76
CA PRO A 362 17.27 7.53 17.88
C PRO A 362 16.25 7.01 18.91
N ARG A 363 14.97 7.42 18.81
CA ARG A 363 13.84 6.85 19.55
C ARG A 363 13.37 5.48 19.02
N LYS A 364 14.24 4.67 18.43
CA LYS A 364 13.97 3.29 18.05
C LYS A 364 13.68 2.39 19.26
N VAL A 365 12.77 2.82 20.09
CA VAL A 365 12.22 1.97 21.13
C VAL A 365 11.08 1.18 20.50
N GLN A 366 11.20 -0.13 20.54
CA GLN A 366 10.09 -0.97 20.18
C GLN A 366 9.12 -1.00 21.35
N PRO A 367 7.86 -0.60 21.15
CA PRO A 367 6.84 -0.82 22.17
C PRO A 367 6.55 -2.31 22.33
N GLU A 368 6.11 -2.72 23.53
CA GLU A 368 5.45 -4.00 23.73
C GLU A 368 4.20 -4.07 22.81
N PRO A 369 3.69 -5.27 22.53
CA PRO A 369 2.46 -5.40 21.73
C PRO A 369 1.34 -4.53 22.30
N TYR A 370 0.81 -3.65 21.47
CA TYR A 370 -0.21 -2.66 21.81
C TYR A 370 -1.50 -2.90 21.03
N ASP A 371 -2.61 -2.46 21.59
CA ASP A 371 -3.92 -2.60 20.98
C ASP A 371 -4.23 -1.41 20.04
N ILE A 372 -5.00 -1.69 19.00
CA ILE A 372 -5.60 -0.69 18.12
C ILE A 372 -7.12 -0.76 18.34
N PRO A 373 -7.74 0.33 18.88
CA PRO A 373 -9.16 0.35 19.18
C PRO A 373 -10.00 0.52 17.93
N TYR A 374 -11.20 -0.05 17.90
CA TYR A 374 -12.17 0.10 16.81
C TYR A 374 -12.44 1.55 16.45
N ARG A 375 -12.52 2.42 17.45
CA ARG A 375 -12.77 3.86 17.31
C ARG A 375 -11.71 4.58 16.48
N SER A 376 -10.49 4.04 16.33
CA SER A 376 -9.46 4.62 15.45
C SER A 376 -9.69 4.33 13.97
N LEU A 377 -10.59 3.39 13.63
CA LEU A 377 -11.00 3.07 12.28
C LEU A 377 -12.26 3.85 11.84
N LEU A 378 -12.88 4.58 12.76
CA LEU A 378 -14.12 5.33 12.54
C LEU A 378 -13.81 6.81 12.33
N PRO A 379 -13.98 7.37 11.12
CA PRO A 379 -13.89 8.80 10.91
C PRO A 379 -14.99 9.55 11.65
N GLN A 380 -14.72 10.79 12.03
CA GLN A 380 -15.77 11.67 12.52
C GLN A 380 -16.75 12.02 11.40
N LYS A 381 -18.00 12.29 11.75
CA LYS A 381 -19.09 12.80 10.87
C LYS A 381 -19.63 11.83 9.80
N LEU A 382 -19.02 10.67 9.59
CA LEU A 382 -19.52 9.70 8.62
C LEU A 382 -19.92 8.39 9.32
N SER A 383 -21.16 7.96 9.09
CA SER A 383 -21.74 6.82 9.81
C SER A 383 -21.46 5.47 9.15
N ASN A 384 -21.26 5.43 7.84
CA ASN A 384 -21.07 4.18 7.09
C ASN A 384 -19.68 4.03 6.46
N LEU A 385 -18.69 4.79 6.95
CA LEU A 385 -17.29 4.68 6.51
C LEU A 385 -16.42 4.08 7.62
N LEU A 386 -15.61 3.11 7.22
CA LEU A 386 -14.47 2.59 7.97
C LEU A 386 -13.19 2.94 7.22
N VAL A 387 -12.10 3.16 7.94
CA VAL A 387 -10.79 3.46 7.34
C VAL A 387 -9.76 2.50 7.91
N ALA A 388 -8.99 1.82 7.06
CA ALA A 388 -7.99 0.85 7.51
C ALA A 388 -6.66 0.97 6.74
N GLY A 389 -5.58 0.60 7.44
CA GLY A 389 -4.22 0.69 6.88
C GLY A 389 -3.57 2.04 7.12
N ARG A 390 -2.73 2.50 6.20
CA ARG A 390 -1.84 3.65 6.33
C ARG A 390 -2.56 4.98 6.66
N CYS A 391 -3.83 5.09 6.37
CA CYS A 391 -4.63 6.31 6.55
C CYS A 391 -5.54 6.31 7.79
N HIS A 392 -5.41 5.30 8.69
CA HIS A 392 -6.18 5.26 9.93
C HIS A 392 -5.83 6.40 10.89
N SER A 393 -6.63 6.57 11.94
CA SER A 393 -6.48 7.66 12.90
C SER A 393 -5.36 7.40 13.92
N ALA A 394 -4.25 8.11 13.75
CA ALA A 394 -3.12 8.05 14.67
C ALA A 394 -2.29 9.34 14.61
N THR A 395 -1.58 9.67 15.69
CA THR A 395 -0.53 10.70 15.66
C THR A 395 0.61 10.26 14.72
N ARG A 396 1.45 11.17 14.31
CA ARG A 396 2.54 10.87 13.37
C ARG A 396 3.48 9.77 13.87
N GLY A 397 3.85 9.79 15.13
CA GLY A 397 4.75 8.80 15.71
C GLY A 397 4.08 7.44 15.86
N ALA A 398 2.84 7.38 16.35
CA ALA A 398 2.08 6.13 16.41
C ALA A 398 1.87 5.53 15.00
N HIS A 399 1.53 6.38 14.01
CA HIS A 399 1.40 6.00 12.62
C HIS A 399 2.68 5.35 12.05
N ALA A 400 3.84 5.83 12.43
CA ALA A 400 5.11 5.25 11.98
C ALA A 400 5.25 3.76 12.35
N SER A 401 4.67 3.35 13.48
CA SER A 401 4.59 1.94 13.89
C SER A 401 3.41 1.19 13.25
N THR A 402 2.23 1.81 13.19
CA THR A 402 0.99 1.12 12.81
C THR A 402 0.79 0.98 11.29
N ARG A 403 1.50 1.75 10.46
CA ARG A 403 1.39 1.73 8.99
C ARG A 403 1.98 0.49 8.32
N VAL A 404 2.72 -0.34 9.05
CA VAL A 404 3.44 -1.48 8.46
C VAL A 404 2.49 -2.58 7.96
N THR A 405 3.02 -3.42 7.08
CA THR A 405 2.26 -4.39 6.27
C THR A 405 1.25 -5.19 7.07
N VAL A 406 1.69 -5.85 8.14
CA VAL A 406 0.81 -6.77 8.89
C VAL A 406 -0.20 -6.05 9.77
N THR A 407 0.18 -4.93 10.38
CA THR A 407 -0.74 -4.12 11.17
C THR A 407 -1.84 -3.53 10.28
N ALA A 408 -1.47 -3.12 9.06
CA ALA A 408 -2.44 -2.69 8.05
C ALA A 408 -3.41 -3.82 7.67
N MET A 409 -2.92 -5.07 7.51
CA MET A 409 -3.77 -6.24 7.25
C MET A 409 -4.72 -6.53 8.42
N ALA A 410 -4.23 -6.46 9.66
CA ALA A 410 -5.07 -6.68 10.85
C ALA A 410 -6.19 -5.63 10.97
N MET A 411 -5.87 -4.36 10.73
CA MET A 411 -6.90 -3.30 10.66
C MET A 411 -7.89 -3.53 9.51
N GLY A 412 -7.42 -3.99 8.35
CA GLY A 412 -8.26 -4.34 7.22
C GLY A 412 -9.22 -5.48 7.55
N GLU A 413 -8.72 -6.56 8.15
CA GLU A 413 -9.52 -7.69 8.62
C GLU A 413 -10.59 -7.24 9.59
N ALA A 414 -10.23 -6.42 10.57
CA ALA A 414 -11.15 -5.83 11.53
C ALA A 414 -12.25 -4.99 10.87
N ALA A 415 -11.88 -4.13 9.92
CA ALA A 415 -12.83 -3.32 9.16
C ALA A 415 -13.78 -4.19 8.32
N GLY A 416 -13.27 -5.27 7.71
CA GLY A 416 -14.07 -6.21 6.93
C GLY A 416 -15.11 -6.94 7.79
N VAL A 417 -14.69 -7.48 8.95
CA VAL A 417 -15.60 -8.13 9.90
C VAL A 417 -16.62 -7.14 10.45
N ALA A 418 -16.19 -5.91 10.80
CA ALA A 418 -17.09 -4.87 11.27
C ALA A 418 -18.13 -4.48 10.22
N ALA A 419 -17.72 -4.37 8.96
CA ALA A 419 -18.64 -4.06 7.85
C ALA A 419 -19.68 -5.18 7.66
N ALA A 420 -19.27 -6.44 7.70
CA ALA A 420 -20.20 -7.56 7.62
C ALA A 420 -21.17 -7.60 8.81
N LEU A 421 -20.68 -7.37 10.03
CA LEU A 421 -21.51 -7.27 11.22
C LEU A 421 -22.53 -6.13 11.13
N ALA A 422 -22.11 -4.97 10.58
CA ALA A 422 -22.99 -3.82 10.34
C ALA A 422 -24.13 -4.17 9.37
N ILE A 423 -23.82 -4.95 8.32
CA ILE A 423 -24.81 -5.42 7.34
C ILE A 423 -25.80 -6.38 7.97
N ASP A 424 -25.31 -7.38 8.71
CA ASP A 424 -26.11 -8.42 9.36
C ASP A 424 -27.05 -7.85 10.42
N THR A 425 -26.50 -6.98 11.28
CA THR A 425 -27.27 -6.37 12.38
C THR A 425 -28.10 -5.14 11.95
N LYS A 426 -27.91 -4.64 10.73
CA LYS A 426 -28.53 -3.40 10.20
C LYS A 426 -28.19 -2.16 11.05
N VAL A 427 -27.04 -2.17 11.70
CA VAL A 427 -26.49 -1.07 12.49
C VAL A 427 -25.37 -0.41 11.72
N ALA A 428 -25.31 0.92 11.70
CA ALA A 428 -24.22 1.61 11.01
C ALA A 428 -22.86 1.28 11.68
N PRO A 429 -21.75 1.19 10.93
CA PRO A 429 -20.42 0.99 11.51
C PRO A 429 -20.11 1.93 12.67
N SER A 430 -20.49 3.19 12.54
CA SER A 430 -20.31 4.21 13.59
C SER A 430 -20.99 3.89 14.92
N ASP A 431 -22.06 3.08 14.90
CA ASP A 431 -22.93 2.80 16.03
C ASP A 431 -22.72 1.37 16.57
N LEU A 432 -21.84 0.60 15.92
CA LEU A 432 -21.44 -0.72 16.43
C LEU A 432 -20.68 -0.59 17.75
N ASN A 433 -20.99 -1.48 18.67
CA ASN A 433 -20.18 -1.66 19.86
C ASN A 433 -18.85 -2.37 19.47
N GLY A 434 -17.71 -1.72 19.72
CA GLY A 434 -16.40 -2.26 19.36
C GLY A 434 -16.05 -3.60 20.06
N GLN A 435 -16.59 -3.86 21.25
CA GLN A 435 -16.45 -5.18 21.91
C GLN A 435 -17.13 -6.29 21.08
N LYS A 436 -18.31 -6.02 20.50
CA LYS A 436 -18.97 -6.97 19.60
C LYS A 436 -18.19 -7.21 18.31
N VAL A 437 -17.50 -6.19 17.80
CA VAL A 437 -16.57 -6.36 16.66
C VAL A 437 -15.41 -7.26 17.06
N ARG A 438 -14.81 -7.04 18.23
CA ARG A 438 -13.75 -7.90 18.78
C ARG A 438 -14.19 -9.34 18.95
N GLU A 439 -15.40 -9.58 19.49
CA GLU A 439 -15.99 -10.91 19.63
C GLU A 439 -16.23 -11.60 18.27
N ALA A 440 -16.65 -10.83 17.27
CA ALA A 440 -16.85 -11.34 15.92
C ALA A 440 -15.51 -11.74 15.27
N LEU A 441 -14.46 -10.93 15.44
CA LEU A 441 -13.10 -11.26 14.99
C LEU A 441 -12.59 -12.56 15.59
N ALA A 442 -12.75 -12.75 16.89
CA ALA A 442 -12.32 -13.97 17.58
C ALA A 442 -12.99 -15.24 17.02
N LYS A 443 -14.21 -15.15 16.48
CA LYS A 443 -14.92 -16.29 15.85
C LYS A 443 -14.39 -16.65 14.48
N VAL A 444 -13.78 -15.74 13.76
CA VAL A 444 -13.22 -15.98 12.41
C VAL A 444 -11.71 -16.26 12.44
N GLY A 445 -11.10 -16.33 13.63
CA GLY A 445 -9.69 -16.71 13.84
C GLY A 445 -8.72 -15.54 13.81
N GLY A 446 -9.22 -14.33 13.98
CA GLY A 446 -8.41 -13.10 14.07
C GLY A 446 -7.86 -12.83 15.48
#